data_df3b60f3fda0eaa638e5624e904c7961
#
_entry.id   df3b60f3fda0eaa638e5624e904c7961
#
_cell.length_a   1.000
_cell.length_b   1.000
_cell.length_c   1.000
_cell.angle_alpha   90.00
_cell.angle_beta   90.00
_cell.angle_gamma   90.00
#
_symmetry.space_group_name_H-M   'P 1'
#
loop_
_entity.id
_entity.type
_entity.pdbx_description
1 polymer ?
#
loop_
_entity_poly.entity_id
_entity_poly.type
_entity_poly.pdbx_seq_one_letter_code
_entity_poly.pdbx_strand_id
1 'polypeptide(L)'
;AVLVVAGILFSVWNKVYGEFIAPPDENSTAQVPFTIESGQSLTRVANRLEEAGLIRNRTVFKYYCDFAGWGQKIQSGSYTLSPSMTMRQIADQLTRGDGNPIVRNITLIPGWTIEQFAEQLVKDGVLTDSAEFLSLCKSGTSFSEFYSVQDVLNSRNVSQRRYVLEGYLAPDTYEIYIGATASEIIRKLITQTERVFSVACEDRAEEMGYTMDE
;
A
#
# COMPACT_ATOMS: atom_id res chain seq x y z
N ALA A 1 50.60 -11.82 20.03
CA ALA A 1 49.79 -12.36 18.89
C ALA A 1 48.33 -11.92 18.96
N VAL A 2 47.63 -12.06 20.09
CA VAL A 2 46.15 -11.72 20.21
C VAL A 2 45.91 -10.24 19.97
N LEU A 3 46.68 -9.31 20.49
CA LEU A 3 46.53 -7.86 20.30
C LEU A 3 46.76 -7.44 18.85
N VAL A 4 47.66 -8.09 18.14
CA VAL A 4 47.91 -7.79 16.71
C VAL A 4 46.72 -8.23 15.84
N VAL A 5 46.19 -9.44 16.13
CA VAL A 5 45.00 -9.95 15.44
C VAL A 5 43.77 -9.07 15.72
N ALA A 6 43.56 -8.67 16.98
CA ALA A 6 42.50 -7.75 17.35
C ALA A 6 42.63 -6.38 16.65
N GLY A 7 43.84 -5.83 16.54
CA GLY A 7 44.12 -4.58 15.82
C GLY A 7 43.83 -4.68 14.32
N ILE A 8 44.20 -5.82 13.70
CA ILE A 8 43.90 -6.04 12.27
C ILE A 8 42.38 -6.17 12.06
N LEU A 9 41.67 -6.93 12.90
CA LEU A 9 40.23 -7.10 12.81
C LEU A 9 39.50 -5.77 13.02
N PHE A 10 39.96 -4.96 13.98
CA PHE A 10 39.42 -3.61 14.21
C PHE A 10 39.66 -2.68 13.02
N SER A 11 40.85 -2.73 12.43
CA SER A 11 41.18 -1.91 11.25
C SER A 11 40.33 -2.31 10.03
N VAL A 12 40.17 -3.62 9.80
CA VAL A 12 39.31 -4.15 8.72
C VAL A 12 37.85 -3.77 8.96
N TRP A 13 37.38 -3.93 10.19
CA TRP A 13 36.02 -3.54 10.57
C TRP A 13 35.76 -2.03 10.33
N ASN A 14 36.69 -1.18 10.79
CA ASN A 14 36.54 0.27 10.63
C ASN A 14 36.53 0.69 9.14
N LYS A 15 37.32 0.01 8.33
CA LYS A 15 37.34 0.23 6.89
C LYS A 15 36.02 -0.23 6.23
N VAL A 16 35.54 -1.41 6.54
CA VAL A 16 34.27 -1.94 6.00
C VAL A 16 33.10 -1.10 6.47
N TYR A 17 33.07 -0.72 7.74
CA TYR A 17 32.03 0.14 8.28
C TYR A 17 32.01 1.51 7.58
N GLY A 18 33.15 2.19 7.51
CA GLY A 18 33.24 3.52 6.91
C GLY A 18 32.97 3.54 5.41
N GLU A 19 33.34 2.45 4.69
CA GLU A 19 33.20 2.39 3.24
C GLU A 19 31.79 1.97 2.80
N PHE A 20 31.10 1.11 3.56
CA PHE A 20 29.85 0.47 3.11
C PHE A 20 28.63 0.70 4.01
N ILE A 21 28.82 0.92 5.31
CA ILE A 21 27.73 0.94 6.29
C ILE A 21 27.46 2.34 6.85
N ALA A 22 28.48 3.16 7.00
CA ALA A 22 28.35 4.52 7.52
C ALA A 22 27.46 5.39 6.63
N PRO A 23 26.79 6.40 7.20
CA PRO A 23 26.04 7.38 6.43
C PRO A 23 26.90 7.99 5.29
N PRO A 24 26.32 8.28 4.13
CA PRO A 24 27.04 8.95 3.05
C PRO A 24 27.65 10.30 3.49
N ASP A 25 26.91 11.08 4.27
CA ASP A 25 27.36 12.36 4.82
C ASP A 25 26.74 12.57 6.23
N GLU A 26 27.54 12.31 7.27
CA GLU A 26 27.10 12.41 8.67
C GLU A 26 26.68 13.81 9.10
N ASN A 27 27.18 14.86 8.41
CA ASN A 27 26.91 16.25 8.73
C ASN A 27 25.80 16.86 7.86
N SER A 28 25.22 16.09 6.96
CA SER A 28 24.18 16.60 6.07
C SER A 28 22.90 16.93 6.84
N THR A 29 22.39 18.12 6.63
CA THR A 29 21.06 18.56 7.07
C THR A 29 20.02 18.45 5.95
N ALA A 30 20.43 17.95 4.78
CA ALA A 30 19.55 17.82 3.63
C ALA A 30 18.42 16.82 3.91
N GLN A 31 17.22 17.20 3.52
CA GLN A 31 16.03 16.36 3.55
C GLN A 31 15.69 15.97 2.12
N VAL A 32 15.78 14.70 1.80
CA VAL A 32 15.53 14.16 0.45
C VAL A 32 14.18 13.45 0.43
N PRO A 33 13.22 13.92 -0.37
CA PRO A 33 11.97 13.21 -0.54
C PRO A 33 12.22 11.90 -1.31
N PHE A 34 11.75 10.78 -0.75
CA PHE A 34 11.94 9.46 -1.32
C PHE A 34 10.61 8.70 -1.33
N THR A 35 10.12 8.37 -2.51
CA THR A 35 8.83 7.69 -2.68
C THR A 35 9.04 6.23 -3.03
N ILE A 36 8.34 5.33 -2.34
CA ILE A 36 8.25 3.90 -2.63
C ILE A 36 6.84 3.61 -3.14
N GLU A 37 6.76 3.11 -4.36
CA GLU A 37 5.50 2.67 -4.96
C GLU A 37 5.15 1.26 -4.48
N SER A 38 3.86 0.93 -4.48
CA SER A 38 3.41 -0.43 -4.12
C SER A 38 4.00 -1.47 -5.08
N GLY A 39 4.40 -2.62 -4.53
CA GLY A 39 4.96 -3.71 -5.31
C GLY A 39 6.43 -3.51 -5.75
N GLN A 40 7.10 -2.43 -5.36
CA GLN A 40 8.53 -2.28 -5.64
C GLN A 40 9.36 -3.31 -4.87
N SER A 41 10.23 -4.04 -5.59
CA SER A 41 11.15 -4.97 -4.95
C SER A 41 12.21 -4.26 -4.11
N LEU A 42 12.69 -4.92 -3.03
CA LEU A 42 13.80 -4.43 -2.21
C LEU A 42 15.02 -4.03 -3.05
N THR A 43 15.32 -4.77 -4.12
CA THR A 43 16.43 -4.46 -5.03
C THR A 43 16.23 -3.12 -5.72
N ARG A 44 15.01 -2.82 -6.17
CA ARG A 44 14.69 -1.53 -6.82
C ARG A 44 14.77 -0.38 -5.82
N VAL A 45 14.26 -0.57 -4.61
CA VAL A 45 14.36 0.41 -3.54
C VAL A 45 15.83 0.70 -3.20
N ALA A 46 16.66 -0.33 -3.02
CA ALA A 46 18.09 -0.18 -2.72
C ALA A 46 18.85 0.57 -3.82
N ASN A 47 18.56 0.29 -5.11
CA ASN A 47 19.15 1.01 -6.23
C ASN A 47 18.83 2.50 -6.17
N ARG A 48 17.57 2.84 -5.96
CA ARG A 48 17.12 4.24 -5.89
C ARG A 48 17.65 4.98 -4.66
N LEU A 49 17.83 4.30 -3.52
CA LEU A 49 18.47 4.87 -2.34
C LEU A 49 19.94 5.22 -2.60
N GLU A 50 20.68 4.36 -3.31
CA GLU A 50 22.07 4.62 -3.71
C GLU A 50 22.15 5.78 -4.72
N GLU A 51 21.31 5.78 -5.75
CA GLU A 51 21.20 6.85 -6.76
C GLU A 51 20.86 8.21 -6.13
N ALA A 52 20.02 8.20 -5.08
CA ALA A 52 19.68 9.42 -4.32
C ALA A 52 20.76 9.83 -3.31
N GLY A 53 21.87 9.10 -3.19
CA GLY A 53 22.94 9.38 -2.24
C GLY A 53 22.55 9.19 -0.77
N LEU A 54 21.51 8.37 -0.50
CA LEU A 54 21.02 8.10 0.85
C LEU A 54 21.72 6.91 1.51
N ILE A 55 22.29 6.02 0.71
CA ILE A 55 23.13 4.90 1.14
C ILE A 55 24.39 4.82 0.28
N ARG A 56 25.46 4.24 0.82
CA ARG A 56 26.73 4.08 0.10
C ARG A 56 26.75 2.89 -0.84
N ASN A 57 26.03 1.80 -0.49
CA ASN A 57 26.06 0.56 -1.25
C ASN A 57 24.73 -0.20 -1.17
N ARG A 58 24.08 -0.32 -2.33
CA ARG A 58 22.80 -1.02 -2.50
C ARG A 58 22.86 -2.50 -2.13
N THR A 59 23.98 -3.16 -2.45
CA THR A 59 24.14 -4.60 -2.18
C THR A 59 24.22 -4.87 -0.69
N VAL A 60 25.00 -4.06 0.04
CA VAL A 60 25.11 -4.16 1.49
C VAL A 60 23.77 -3.86 2.16
N PHE A 61 23.07 -2.82 1.71
CA PHE A 61 21.72 -2.49 2.21
C PHE A 61 20.73 -3.63 2.01
N LYS A 62 20.72 -4.22 0.82
CA LYS A 62 19.87 -5.36 0.52
C LYS A 62 20.13 -6.55 1.44
N TYR A 63 21.38 -6.98 1.55
CA TYR A 63 21.74 -8.09 2.45
C TYR A 63 21.45 -7.78 3.92
N TYR A 64 21.63 -6.53 4.33
CA TYR A 64 21.27 -6.09 5.67
C TYR A 64 19.77 -6.25 5.94
N CYS A 65 18.92 -5.78 5.02
CA CYS A 65 17.47 -5.90 5.13
C CYS A 65 17.01 -7.36 5.08
N ASP A 66 17.60 -8.18 4.21
CA ASP A 66 17.28 -9.62 4.11
C ASP A 66 17.65 -10.36 5.40
N PHE A 67 18.84 -10.10 5.95
CA PHE A 67 19.30 -10.71 7.21
C PHE A 67 18.47 -10.28 8.41
N ALA A 68 18.05 -9.01 8.47
CA ALA A 68 17.19 -8.47 9.52
C ALA A 68 15.71 -8.91 9.38
N GLY A 69 15.34 -9.61 8.31
CA GLY A 69 13.96 -10.02 8.03
C GLY A 69 13.04 -8.83 7.65
N TRP A 70 13.62 -7.76 7.13
CA TRP A 70 12.90 -6.53 6.76
C TRP A 70 12.57 -6.44 5.27
N GLY A 71 13.13 -7.32 4.44
CA GLY A 71 12.98 -7.27 2.99
C GLY A 71 11.52 -7.27 2.49
N GLN A 72 10.62 -7.94 3.23
CA GLN A 72 9.18 -8.00 2.92
C GLN A 72 8.33 -7.03 3.77
N LYS A 73 8.96 -6.25 4.65
CA LYS A 73 8.26 -5.32 5.55
C LYS A 73 8.35 -3.87 5.11
N ILE A 74 9.08 -3.59 4.03
CA ILE A 74 9.20 -2.24 3.47
C ILE A 74 7.82 -1.84 2.92
N GLN A 75 7.34 -0.70 3.40
CA GLN A 75 6.03 -0.17 3.04
C GLN A 75 6.13 0.86 1.92
N SER A 76 5.11 0.92 1.07
CA SER A 76 4.95 1.98 0.09
C SER A 76 4.59 3.30 0.78
N GLY A 77 5.04 4.42 0.24
CA GLY A 77 4.77 5.74 0.79
C GLY A 77 5.81 6.78 0.39
N SER A 78 5.60 8.01 0.80
CA SER A 78 6.57 9.11 0.67
C SER A 78 7.28 9.32 1.99
N TYR A 79 8.59 9.20 1.95
CA TYR A 79 9.49 9.33 3.08
C TYR A 79 10.33 10.58 2.93
N THR A 80 10.73 11.16 4.05
CA THR A 80 11.75 12.21 4.07
C THR A 80 13.00 11.63 4.73
N LEU A 81 14.00 11.34 3.92
CA LEU A 81 15.25 10.71 4.34
C LEU A 81 16.40 11.72 4.29
N SER A 82 17.48 11.46 5.02
CA SER A 82 18.68 12.30 5.00
C SER A 82 19.92 11.47 4.72
N PRO A 83 20.92 12.00 3.98
CA PRO A 83 22.23 11.38 3.84
C PRO A 83 22.99 11.17 5.16
N SER A 84 22.57 11.83 6.24
CA SER A 84 23.11 11.64 7.60
C SER A 84 22.52 10.42 8.33
N MET A 85 21.49 9.80 7.79
CA MET A 85 20.89 8.62 8.39
C MET A 85 21.75 7.38 8.16
N THR A 86 21.86 6.53 9.18
CA THR A 86 22.45 5.20 9.05
C THR A 86 21.52 4.28 8.25
N MET A 87 22.07 3.24 7.63
CA MET A 87 21.27 2.19 6.96
C MET A 87 20.15 1.64 7.84
N ARG A 88 20.43 1.46 9.14
CA ARG A 88 19.44 0.99 10.09
C ARG A 88 18.29 1.97 10.27
N GLN A 89 18.57 3.26 10.41
CA GLN A 89 17.54 4.30 10.55
C GLN A 89 16.67 4.38 9.29
N ILE A 90 17.29 4.33 8.10
CA ILE A 90 16.55 4.31 6.84
C ILE A 90 15.66 3.07 6.78
N ALA A 91 16.21 1.87 6.99
CA ALA A 91 15.44 0.63 6.92
C ALA A 91 14.31 0.58 7.98
N ASP A 92 14.55 1.07 9.19
CA ASP A 92 13.56 1.15 10.27
C ASP A 92 12.41 2.10 9.87
N GLN A 93 12.72 3.26 9.29
CA GLN A 93 11.74 4.22 8.82
C GLN A 93 10.88 3.64 7.67
N LEU A 94 11.51 2.93 6.73
CA LEU A 94 10.82 2.28 5.61
C LEU A 94 9.95 1.09 6.04
N THR A 95 10.28 0.42 7.14
CA THR A 95 9.53 -0.75 7.65
C THR A 95 8.43 -0.39 8.64
N ARG A 96 8.57 0.72 9.38
CA ARG A 96 7.51 1.22 10.27
C ARG A 96 6.34 1.85 9.52
N GLY A 97 6.56 2.25 8.26
CA GLY A 97 5.55 2.98 7.50
C GLY A 97 5.39 4.43 7.97
N ASP A 98 6.42 5.00 8.61
CA ASP A 98 6.45 6.42 9.00
C ASP A 98 6.52 7.36 7.79
N GLY A 99 6.47 6.79 6.58
CA GLY A 99 6.28 7.53 5.33
C GLY A 99 4.90 8.14 5.31
N ASN A 100 4.82 9.40 4.95
CA ASN A 100 3.55 10.04 4.69
C ASN A 100 2.96 9.39 3.42
N PRO A 101 1.92 8.56 3.51
CA PRO A 101 1.40 7.89 2.35
C PRO A 101 0.91 8.94 1.36
N ILE A 102 1.28 8.80 0.09
CA ILE A 102 0.71 9.66 -0.94
C ILE A 102 -0.76 9.26 -1.09
N VAL A 103 -1.62 10.13 -0.59
CA VAL A 103 -3.07 9.95 -0.66
C VAL A 103 -3.60 10.74 -1.85
N ARG A 104 -4.53 10.18 -2.58
CA ARG A 104 -5.36 10.90 -3.55
C ARG A 104 -6.82 10.84 -3.14
N ASN A 105 -7.48 11.98 -3.27
CA ASN A 105 -8.92 12.06 -3.09
C ASN A 105 -9.60 11.67 -4.40
N ILE A 106 -10.27 10.54 -4.39
CA ILE A 106 -11.02 10.01 -5.54
C ILE A 106 -12.50 10.06 -5.20
N THR A 107 -13.27 10.69 -6.06
CA THR A 107 -14.72 10.81 -5.89
C THR A 107 -15.45 9.81 -6.77
N LEU A 108 -16.19 8.89 -6.13
CA LEU A 108 -17.18 8.06 -6.79
C LEU A 108 -18.46 8.88 -6.92
N ILE A 109 -18.82 9.24 -8.17
CA ILE A 109 -19.98 10.08 -8.43
C ILE A 109 -21.24 9.23 -8.47
N PRO A 110 -22.36 9.66 -7.85
CA PRO A 110 -23.63 8.95 -7.93
C PRO A 110 -24.04 8.68 -9.40
N GLY A 111 -24.44 7.43 -9.68
CA GLY A 111 -24.84 7.01 -11.00
C GLY A 111 -23.72 6.50 -11.91
N TRP A 112 -22.47 6.53 -11.46
CA TRP A 112 -21.38 5.87 -12.19
C TRP A 112 -21.49 4.35 -12.08
N THR A 113 -21.13 3.69 -13.19
CA THR A 113 -20.92 2.23 -13.21
C THR A 113 -19.57 1.85 -12.64
N ILE A 114 -19.42 0.58 -12.28
CA ILE A 114 -18.12 0.03 -11.82
C ILE A 114 -17.02 0.25 -12.87
N GLU A 115 -17.32 0.12 -14.17
CA GLU A 115 -16.34 0.37 -15.22
C GLU A 115 -15.87 1.83 -15.25
N GLN A 116 -16.79 2.79 -15.15
CA GLN A 116 -16.46 4.21 -15.16
C GLN A 116 -15.58 4.58 -13.97
N PHE A 117 -15.87 3.98 -12.80
CA PHE A 117 -15.02 4.20 -11.62
C PHE A 117 -13.64 3.55 -11.76
N ALA A 118 -13.59 2.32 -12.31
CA ALA A 118 -12.32 1.63 -12.58
C ALA A 118 -11.43 2.44 -13.57
N GLU A 119 -12.02 3.01 -14.62
CA GLU A 119 -11.31 3.88 -15.55
C GLU A 119 -10.79 5.16 -14.86
N GLN A 120 -11.58 5.75 -13.97
CA GLN A 120 -11.15 6.92 -13.19
C GLN A 120 -9.97 6.60 -12.28
N LEU A 121 -9.98 5.44 -11.60
CA LEU A 121 -8.85 4.99 -10.75
C LEU A 121 -7.55 4.85 -11.55
N VAL A 122 -7.63 4.35 -12.77
CA VAL A 122 -6.47 4.27 -13.68
C VAL A 122 -6.03 5.66 -14.15
N LYS A 123 -6.96 6.51 -14.56
CA LYS A 123 -6.69 7.89 -14.99
C LYS A 123 -6.01 8.73 -13.91
N ASP A 124 -6.42 8.56 -12.67
CA ASP A 124 -5.84 9.24 -11.50
C ASP A 124 -4.53 8.58 -11.02
N GLY A 125 -4.07 7.51 -11.69
CA GLY A 125 -2.82 6.83 -11.38
C GLY A 125 -2.82 6.09 -10.05
N VAL A 126 -4.00 5.69 -9.56
CA VAL A 126 -4.17 4.87 -8.37
C VAL A 126 -3.97 3.40 -8.70
N LEU A 127 -4.53 2.97 -9.83
CA LEU A 127 -4.32 1.63 -10.40
C LEU A 127 -3.51 1.73 -11.70
N THR A 128 -2.72 0.71 -11.98
CA THR A 128 -1.97 0.59 -13.25
C THR A 128 -2.90 0.16 -14.39
N ASP A 129 -3.85 -0.73 -14.09
CA ASP A 129 -4.91 -1.17 -14.99
C ASP A 129 -6.19 -1.50 -14.18
N SER A 130 -7.30 -1.64 -14.87
CA SER A 130 -8.62 -1.89 -14.26
C SER A 130 -8.98 -3.38 -14.17
N ALA A 131 -8.19 -4.28 -14.77
CA ALA A 131 -8.61 -5.68 -14.96
C ALA A 131 -8.83 -6.42 -13.64
N GLU A 132 -7.90 -6.29 -12.68
CA GLU A 132 -8.03 -6.92 -11.36
C GLU A 132 -9.24 -6.35 -10.60
N PHE A 133 -9.42 -5.03 -10.59
CA PHE A 133 -10.54 -4.36 -9.94
C PHE A 133 -11.88 -4.86 -10.48
N LEU A 134 -12.03 -4.89 -11.81
CA LEU A 134 -13.23 -5.37 -12.47
C LEU A 134 -13.49 -6.86 -12.21
N SER A 135 -12.44 -7.69 -12.20
CA SER A 135 -12.55 -9.13 -11.89
C SER A 135 -13.05 -9.37 -10.47
N LEU A 136 -12.52 -8.64 -9.49
CA LEU A 136 -12.94 -8.72 -8.10
C LEU A 136 -14.36 -8.22 -7.90
N CYS A 137 -14.76 -7.13 -8.54
CA CYS A 137 -16.13 -6.61 -8.51
C CYS A 137 -17.12 -7.57 -9.18
N LYS A 138 -16.71 -8.30 -10.22
CA LYS A 138 -17.55 -9.26 -10.93
C LYS A 138 -17.87 -10.48 -10.07
N SER A 139 -16.91 -11.01 -9.33
CA SER A 139 -17.11 -12.19 -8.49
C SER A 139 -17.72 -11.86 -7.13
N GLY A 140 -17.28 -10.77 -6.50
CA GLY A 140 -17.65 -10.37 -5.14
C GLY A 140 -17.21 -11.35 -4.03
N THR A 141 -16.83 -12.58 -4.37
CA THR A 141 -16.57 -13.67 -3.41
C THR A 141 -15.44 -13.40 -2.43
N SER A 142 -14.46 -12.59 -2.84
CA SER A 142 -13.33 -12.18 -1.98
C SER A 142 -13.73 -11.22 -0.86
N PHE A 143 -14.99 -10.80 -0.81
CA PHE A 143 -15.54 -9.82 0.14
C PHE A 143 -16.76 -10.38 0.89
N SER A 144 -16.92 -11.70 0.93
CA SER A 144 -18.05 -12.37 1.60
C SER A 144 -18.10 -12.18 3.12
N GLU A 145 -17.04 -11.62 3.73
CA GLU A 145 -17.06 -11.21 5.13
C GLU A 145 -17.93 -9.97 5.39
N PHE A 146 -18.22 -9.18 4.35
CA PHE A 146 -19.11 -8.03 4.45
C PHE A 146 -20.56 -8.49 4.32
N TYR A 147 -21.40 -8.06 5.26
CA TYR A 147 -22.81 -8.43 5.31
C TYR A 147 -23.55 -8.07 4.01
N SER A 148 -23.38 -6.84 3.53
CA SER A 148 -23.99 -6.36 2.30
C SER A 148 -23.63 -7.21 1.06
N VAL A 149 -22.39 -7.70 1.00
CA VAL A 149 -21.92 -8.55 -0.09
C VAL A 149 -22.47 -9.98 0.06
N GLN A 150 -22.54 -10.49 1.30
CA GLN A 150 -23.09 -11.81 1.57
C GLN A 150 -24.56 -11.88 1.15
N ASP A 151 -25.33 -10.80 1.40
CA ASP A 151 -26.73 -10.72 1.01
C ASP A 151 -26.90 -10.81 -0.52
N VAL A 152 -26.16 -10.02 -1.29
CA VAL A 152 -26.22 -10.07 -2.75
C VAL A 152 -25.71 -11.40 -3.32
N LEU A 153 -24.70 -12.03 -2.73
CA LEU A 153 -24.20 -13.34 -3.15
C LEU A 153 -25.26 -14.45 -2.96
N ASN A 154 -26.14 -14.31 -1.98
CA ASN A 154 -27.24 -15.22 -1.69
C ASN A 154 -28.53 -14.86 -2.46
N SER A 155 -28.56 -13.71 -3.14
CA SER A 155 -29.75 -13.26 -3.87
C SER A 155 -30.05 -14.13 -5.08
N ARG A 156 -31.36 -14.26 -5.43
CA ARG A 156 -31.82 -15.06 -6.56
C ARG A 156 -31.32 -14.52 -7.91
N ASN A 157 -30.99 -13.25 -7.96
CA ASN A 157 -30.62 -12.52 -9.19
C ASN A 157 -29.10 -12.39 -9.38
N VAL A 158 -28.28 -12.96 -8.50
CA VAL A 158 -26.81 -12.83 -8.57
C VAL A 158 -26.23 -13.24 -9.93
N SER A 159 -26.76 -14.30 -10.55
CA SER A 159 -26.31 -14.80 -11.86
C SER A 159 -26.65 -13.89 -13.04
N GLN A 160 -27.56 -12.94 -12.87
CA GLN A 160 -27.98 -11.98 -13.89
C GLN A 160 -27.17 -10.68 -13.80
N ARG A 161 -26.43 -10.46 -12.70
CA ARG A 161 -25.60 -9.27 -12.51
C ARG A 161 -24.32 -9.36 -13.34
N ARG A 162 -24.02 -8.28 -14.04
CA ARG A 162 -22.73 -8.16 -14.75
C ARG A 162 -21.57 -8.07 -13.78
N TYR A 163 -21.76 -7.31 -12.70
CA TYR A 163 -20.87 -7.20 -11.54
C TYR A 163 -21.70 -7.41 -10.28
N VAL A 164 -21.24 -8.33 -9.43
CA VAL A 164 -21.93 -8.62 -8.15
C VAL A 164 -21.96 -7.37 -7.26
N LEU A 165 -20.87 -6.58 -7.27
CA LEU A 165 -20.75 -5.40 -6.42
C LEU A 165 -21.36 -4.11 -7.02
N GLU A 166 -22.05 -4.18 -8.18
CA GLU A 166 -22.75 -3.03 -8.74
C GLU A 166 -23.88 -2.57 -7.81
N GLY A 167 -23.84 -1.29 -7.39
CA GLY A 167 -24.74 -0.72 -6.39
C GLY A 167 -24.27 -0.85 -4.93
N TYR A 168 -23.20 -1.63 -4.68
CA TYR A 168 -22.64 -1.86 -3.34
C TYR A 168 -21.38 -1.08 -3.05
N LEU A 169 -21.01 -0.16 -3.92
CA LEU A 169 -19.90 0.76 -3.73
C LEU A 169 -20.48 2.17 -3.52
N ALA A 170 -20.51 2.64 -2.27
CA ALA A 170 -21.15 3.91 -1.92
C ALA A 170 -20.50 5.10 -2.65
N PRO A 171 -21.29 6.00 -3.23
CA PRO A 171 -20.77 7.25 -3.77
C PRO A 171 -20.32 8.16 -2.62
N ASP A 172 -19.02 8.52 -2.65
CA ASP A 172 -18.38 9.39 -1.67
C ASP A 172 -17.02 9.84 -2.21
N THR A 173 -16.32 10.71 -1.48
CA THR A 173 -14.92 11.06 -1.74
C THR A 173 -14.01 10.25 -0.83
N TYR A 174 -13.15 9.45 -1.43
CA TYR A 174 -12.27 8.52 -0.74
C TYR A 174 -10.82 8.98 -0.80
N GLU A 175 -10.18 9.05 0.33
CA GLU A 175 -8.71 9.14 0.41
C GLU A 175 -8.12 7.76 0.10
N ILE A 176 -7.53 7.58 -1.07
CA ILE A 176 -6.92 6.31 -1.50
C ILE A 176 -5.42 6.48 -1.58
N TYR A 177 -4.68 5.54 -1.00
CA TYR A 177 -3.22 5.51 -1.09
C TYR A 177 -2.78 5.16 -2.51
N ILE A 178 -1.82 5.90 -3.05
CA ILE A 178 -1.20 5.52 -4.33
C ILE A 178 -0.46 4.20 -4.13
N GLY A 179 -0.87 3.20 -4.93
CA GLY A 179 -0.38 1.84 -4.83
C GLY A 179 -1.17 0.94 -3.89
N ALA A 180 -2.34 1.39 -3.41
CA ALA A 180 -3.31 0.48 -2.82
C ALA A 180 -3.71 -0.59 -3.84
N THR A 181 -3.85 -1.83 -3.39
CA THR A 181 -4.35 -2.92 -4.22
C THR A 181 -5.83 -2.73 -4.57
N ALA A 182 -6.27 -3.31 -5.67
CA ALA A 182 -7.69 -3.30 -6.05
C ALA A 182 -8.59 -3.83 -4.90
N SER A 183 -8.13 -4.86 -4.20
CA SER A 183 -8.85 -5.43 -3.04
C SER A 183 -8.98 -4.45 -1.88
N GLU A 184 -7.92 -3.71 -1.53
CA GLU A 184 -7.96 -2.69 -0.45
C GLU A 184 -8.90 -1.54 -0.79
N ILE A 185 -8.91 -1.11 -2.05
CA ILE A 185 -9.83 -0.08 -2.53
C ILE A 185 -11.26 -0.55 -2.38
N ILE A 186 -11.60 -1.73 -2.90
CA ILE A 186 -12.95 -2.29 -2.84
C ILE A 186 -13.42 -2.45 -1.39
N ARG A 187 -12.56 -2.97 -0.49
CA ARG A 187 -12.86 -3.08 0.95
C ARG A 187 -13.24 -1.74 1.57
N LYS A 188 -12.50 -0.69 1.22
CA LYS A 188 -12.79 0.66 1.72
C LYS A 188 -14.15 1.16 1.25
N LEU A 189 -14.50 0.92 -0.01
CA LEU A 189 -15.78 1.30 -0.59
C LEU A 189 -16.94 0.55 0.05
N ILE A 190 -16.83 -0.78 0.20
CA ILE A 190 -17.85 -1.61 0.85
C ILE A 190 -18.02 -1.22 2.33
N THR A 191 -16.92 -0.96 3.04
CA THR A 191 -16.98 -0.48 4.43
C THR A 191 -17.80 0.80 4.55
N GLN A 192 -17.68 1.72 3.61
CA GLN A 192 -18.49 2.94 3.59
C GLN A 192 -19.95 2.63 3.28
N THR A 193 -20.22 1.68 2.39
CA THR A 193 -21.58 1.21 2.10
C THR A 193 -22.26 0.71 3.39
N GLU A 194 -21.60 -0.17 4.15
CA GLU A 194 -22.13 -0.67 5.42
C GLU A 194 -22.32 0.39 6.51
N ARG A 195 -21.56 1.50 6.42
CA ARG A 195 -21.78 2.65 7.30
C ARG A 195 -23.02 3.46 6.93
N VAL A 196 -23.32 3.55 5.64
CA VAL A 196 -24.48 4.29 5.11
C VAL A 196 -25.76 3.47 5.29
N PHE A 197 -25.70 2.19 4.96
CA PHE A 197 -26.79 1.24 5.18
C PHE A 197 -26.75 0.74 6.62
N SER A 198 -27.41 1.48 7.50
CA SER A 198 -27.52 1.13 8.91
C SER A 198 -28.60 0.06 9.13
N VAL A 199 -28.58 -0.60 10.30
CA VAL A 199 -29.61 -1.53 10.76
C VAL A 199 -31.02 -0.95 10.62
N ALA A 200 -31.18 0.35 10.82
CA ALA A 200 -32.48 1.04 10.64
C ALA A 200 -32.97 1.01 9.18
N CYS A 201 -32.08 0.96 8.20
CA CYS A 201 -32.46 0.80 6.78
C CYS A 201 -32.91 -0.63 6.50
N GLU A 202 -32.24 -1.61 7.09
CA GLU A 202 -32.59 -3.03 6.98
C GLU A 202 -33.96 -3.31 7.59
N ASP A 203 -34.18 -2.86 8.85
CA ASP A 203 -35.47 -2.97 9.54
C ASP A 203 -36.60 -2.34 8.70
N ARG A 204 -36.32 -1.20 8.06
CA ARG A 204 -37.30 -0.51 7.24
C ARG A 204 -37.59 -1.23 5.94
N ALA A 205 -36.58 -1.81 5.28
CA ALA A 205 -36.78 -2.62 4.09
C ALA A 205 -37.61 -3.87 4.39
N GLU A 206 -37.32 -4.56 5.50
CA GLU A 206 -38.06 -5.73 5.95
C GLU A 206 -39.53 -5.39 6.27
N GLU A 207 -39.78 -4.28 6.98
CA GLU A 207 -41.16 -3.77 7.22
C GLU A 207 -41.93 -3.51 5.92
N MET A 208 -41.24 -3.11 4.85
CA MET A 208 -41.82 -2.84 3.54
C MET A 208 -41.94 -4.08 2.67
N GLY A 209 -41.41 -5.24 3.12
CA GLY A 209 -41.40 -6.50 2.40
C GLY A 209 -40.36 -6.57 1.30
N TYR A 210 -39.30 -5.76 1.35
CA TYR A 210 -38.18 -5.74 0.43
C TYR A 210 -36.91 -6.29 1.08
N THR A 211 -36.01 -6.82 0.24
CA THR A 211 -34.62 -7.07 0.64
C THR A 211 -33.77 -5.81 0.43
N MET A 212 -32.57 -5.76 1.02
CA MET A 212 -31.65 -4.64 0.78
C MET A 212 -31.14 -4.60 -0.68
N ASP A 213 -31.34 -5.64 -1.45
CA ASP A 213 -30.97 -5.77 -2.88
C ASP A 213 -32.09 -5.27 -3.83
N GLU A 214 -33.34 -5.13 -3.34
CA GLU A 214 -34.52 -4.63 -4.06
C GLU A 214 -34.74 -3.13 -3.85
#